data_b5326c0f60e6195725fb363dbf578a1a
#
_entry.id   b5326c0f60e6195725fb363dbf578a1a
#
_cell.length_a   1.000
_cell.length_b   1.000
_cell.length_c   1.000
_cell.angle_alpha   90.00
_cell.angle_beta   90.00
_cell.angle_gamma   90.00
#
_symmetry.space_group_name_H-M   'P 1'
#
loop_
_entity.id
_entity.type
_entity.pdbx_description
1 polymer ?
#
loop_
_entity_poly.entity_id
_entity_poly.type
_entity_poly.pdbx_seq_one_letter_code
_entity_poly.pdbx_strand_id
1 'polypeptide(L)'
;MNPQKIDSLVNHLAQARLGGGPTLLPPKTLDVPSLNEAYQAQQKLHEYLSPRGFGPLVGYKIGCTTKVMQEFLSIDHPCSGEIFESTVFDEKAELNLSDFHRIGVECEIAARLSRDLPEIGTPYGRENVAGAVGALM
;
A
#
# COMPACT_ATOMS: atom_id res chain seq x y z
N MET A 1 15.50 6.73 -10.59
CA MET A 1 15.28 8.17 -10.22
C MET A 1 16.45 8.67 -9.37
N ASN A 2 16.76 9.98 -9.43
CA ASN A 2 17.75 10.57 -8.51
C ASN A 2 17.24 10.43 -7.04
N PRO A 3 18.09 9.98 -6.08
CA PRO A 3 17.70 9.85 -4.67
C PRO A 3 17.02 11.09 -4.08
N GLN A 4 17.51 12.27 -4.37
CA GLN A 4 16.93 13.54 -3.92
C GLN A 4 15.50 13.76 -4.42
N LYS A 5 15.18 13.29 -5.64
CA LYS A 5 13.83 13.38 -6.21
C LYS A 5 12.88 12.41 -5.50
N ILE A 6 13.35 11.21 -5.16
CA ILE A 6 12.57 10.26 -4.36
C ILE A 6 12.28 10.86 -2.98
N ASP A 7 13.26 11.41 -2.30
CA ASP A 7 13.10 11.99 -0.97
C ASP A 7 12.12 13.18 -1.00
N SER A 8 12.17 14.01 -2.06
CA SER A 8 11.20 15.09 -2.25
C SER A 8 9.78 14.58 -2.46
N LEU A 9 9.59 13.50 -3.21
CA LEU A 9 8.29 12.87 -3.41
C LEU A 9 7.78 12.26 -2.11
N VAL A 10 8.63 11.54 -1.38
CA VAL A 10 8.29 10.97 -0.06
C VAL A 10 7.84 12.05 0.91
N ASN A 11 8.58 13.15 1.00
CA ASN A 11 8.20 14.29 1.86
C ASN A 11 6.85 14.88 1.46
N HIS A 12 6.59 15.06 0.16
CA HIS A 12 5.32 15.57 -0.34
C HIS A 12 4.14 14.68 0.08
N LEU A 13 4.27 13.37 -0.12
CA LEU A 13 3.22 12.40 0.23
C LEU A 13 3.06 12.23 1.74
N ALA A 14 4.16 12.26 2.49
CA ALA A 14 4.16 12.13 3.94
C ALA A 14 3.45 13.28 4.64
N GLN A 15 3.60 14.51 4.14
CA GLN A 15 2.93 15.68 4.71
C GLN A 15 1.40 15.53 4.68
N ALA A 16 0.82 15.00 3.59
CA ALA A 16 -0.61 14.75 3.51
C ALA A 16 -1.05 13.68 4.53
N ARG A 17 -0.27 12.61 4.67
CA ARG A 17 -0.56 11.51 5.61
C ARG A 17 -0.46 11.95 7.07
N LEU A 18 0.55 12.73 7.43
CA LEU A 18 0.77 13.21 8.80
C LEU A 18 -0.15 14.37 9.18
N GLY A 19 -0.51 15.19 8.20
CA GLY A 19 -1.38 16.37 8.42
C GLY A 19 -2.88 16.06 8.36
N GLY A 20 -3.29 14.82 8.07
CA GLY A 20 -4.70 14.44 7.90
C GLY A 20 -5.39 15.14 6.72
N GLY A 21 -4.62 15.74 5.81
CA GLY A 21 -5.13 16.44 4.65
C GLY A 21 -5.30 15.49 3.42
N PRO A 22 -6.00 15.94 2.37
CA PRO A 22 -6.11 15.17 1.14
C PRO A 22 -4.74 15.00 0.50
N THR A 23 -4.45 13.81 0.00
CA THR A 23 -3.24 13.57 -0.78
C THR A 23 -3.37 14.30 -2.12
N LEU A 24 -2.64 15.38 -2.29
CA LEU A 24 -2.57 16.11 -3.55
C LEU A 24 -1.66 15.35 -4.52
N LEU A 25 -1.99 15.43 -5.81
CA LEU A 25 -1.10 14.93 -6.85
C LEU A 25 0.27 15.61 -6.73
N PRO A 26 1.36 14.86 -6.80
CA PRO A 26 2.67 15.45 -6.80
C PRO A 26 2.86 16.37 -8.03
N PRO A 27 3.64 17.44 -7.88
CA PRO A 27 3.97 18.28 -9.03
C PRO A 27 4.68 17.46 -10.11
N LYS A 28 4.49 17.82 -11.39
CA LYS A 28 5.10 17.10 -12.54
C LYS A 28 6.63 16.94 -12.43
N THR A 29 7.29 17.84 -11.73
CA THR A 29 8.73 17.73 -11.46
C THR A 29 9.11 16.50 -10.62
N LEU A 30 8.12 15.93 -9.89
CA LEU A 30 8.24 14.74 -9.07
C LEU A 30 7.62 13.50 -9.74
N ASP A 31 7.21 13.58 -11.02
CA ASP A 31 6.69 12.44 -11.75
C ASP A 31 7.66 11.26 -11.69
N VAL A 32 7.09 10.08 -11.51
CA VAL A 32 7.83 8.82 -11.39
C VAL A 32 7.90 8.16 -12.75
N PRO A 33 9.09 7.94 -13.33
CA PRO A 33 9.21 7.47 -14.71
C PRO A 33 8.96 5.97 -14.88
N SER A 34 8.92 5.20 -13.80
CA SER A 34 8.71 3.75 -13.87
C SER A 34 8.00 3.20 -12.63
N LEU A 35 7.33 2.05 -12.81
CA LEU A 35 6.67 1.32 -11.73
C LEU A 35 7.65 0.93 -10.61
N ASN A 36 8.85 0.49 -10.97
CA ASN A 36 9.87 0.13 -9.98
C ASN A 36 10.24 1.31 -9.08
N GLU A 37 10.41 2.50 -9.67
CA GLU A 37 10.71 3.70 -8.88
C GLU A 37 9.51 4.17 -8.05
N ALA A 38 8.29 3.92 -8.51
CA ALA A 38 7.09 4.18 -7.72
C ALA A 38 7.07 3.30 -6.45
N TYR A 39 7.36 2.01 -6.57
CA TYR A 39 7.45 1.12 -5.42
C TYR A 39 8.64 1.44 -4.51
N GLN A 40 9.77 1.87 -5.03
CA GLN A 40 10.87 2.37 -4.20
C GLN A 40 10.48 3.61 -3.40
N ALA A 41 9.72 4.54 -3.99
CA ALA A 41 9.19 5.69 -3.28
C ALA A 41 8.15 5.28 -2.24
N GLN A 42 7.29 4.30 -2.53
CA GLN A 42 6.34 3.74 -1.58
C GLN A 42 7.06 3.14 -0.37
N GLN A 43 8.05 2.28 -0.58
CA GLN A 43 8.84 1.68 0.49
C GLN A 43 9.48 2.74 1.39
N LYS A 44 10.13 3.74 0.80
CA LYS A 44 10.73 4.84 1.57
C LYS A 44 9.68 5.66 2.34
N LEU A 45 8.50 5.86 1.76
CA LEU A 45 7.39 6.52 2.45
C LEU A 45 6.97 5.73 3.69
N HIS A 46 6.89 4.40 3.58
CA HIS A 46 6.54 3.54 4.71
C HIS A 46 7.61 3.54 5.80
N GLU A 47 8.89 3.45 5.43
CA GLU A 47 10.02 3.60 6.37
C GLU A 47 9.98 4.95 7.10
N TYR A 48 9.55 6.00 6.41
CA TYR A 48 9.42 7.34 6.99
C TYR A 48 8.21 7.45 7.94
N LEU A 49 7.08 6.86 7.60
CA LEU A 49 5.82 6.96 8.37
C LEU A 49 5.79 6.03 9.59
N SER A 50 6.39 4.84 9.49
CA SER A 50 6.34 3.81 10.53
C SER A 50 6.71 4.36 11.92
N PRO A 51 7.85 5.05 12.13
CA PRO A 51 8.21 5.59 13.45
C PRO A 51 7.41 6.85 13.83
N ARG A 52 6.51 7.33 12.96
CA ARG A 52 5.72 8.56 13.14
C ARG A 52 4.25 8.30 13.46
N GLY A 53 3.97 7.19 14.14
CA GLY A 53 2.65 6.83 14.63
C GLY A 53 1.88 5.84 13.76
N PHE A 54 2.44 5.41 12.63
CA PHE A 54 1.78 4.40 11.79
C PHE A 54 2.09 2.95 12.24
N GLY A 55 3.16 2.75 13.00
CA GLY A 55 3.59 1.41 13.44
C GLY A 55 4.24 0.60 12.33
N PRO A 56 4.58 -0.66 12.61
CA PRO A 56 5.18 -1.56 11.62
C PRO A 56 4.21 -1.92 10.50
N LEU A 57 4.76 -2.40 9.40
CA LEU A 57 3.98 -3.03 8.34
C LEU A 57 3.57 -4.44 8.78
N VAL A 58 2.29 -4.75 8.61
CA VAL A 58 1.69 -6.02 9.06
C VAL A 58 1.02 -6.81 7.94
N GLY A 59 0.96 -6.25 6.73
CA GLY A 59 0.35 -6.92 5.59
C GLY A 59 0.42 -6.12 4.30
N TYR A 60 -0.20 -6.69 3.28
CA TYR A 60 -0.28 -6.12 1.94
C TYR A 60 -1.70 -6.17 1.43
N LYS A 61 -2.10 -5.16 0.69
CA LYS A 61 -3.33 -5.18 -0.10
C LYS A 61 -3.00 -5.18 -1.60
N ILE A 62 -3.89 -5.76 -2.39
CA ILE A 62 -3.78 -5.79 -3.84
C ILE A 62 -5.04 -5.15 -4.42
N GLY A 63 -4.85 -4.13 -5.25
CA GLY A 63 -5.93 -3.48 -5.96
C GLY A 63 -5.82 -3.62 -7.48
N CYS A 64 -6.85 -3.20 -8.20
CA CYS A 64 -6.89 -3.18 -9.67
C CYS A 64 -6.65 -4.56 -10.29
N THR A 65 -7.21 -5.60 -9.69
CA THR A 65 -7.02 -6.99 -10.12
C THR A 65 -7.84 -7.35 -11.36
N THR A 66 -8.82 -6.54 -11.74
CA THR A 66 -9.69 -6.77 -12.91
C THR A 66 -9.29 -5.87 -14.07
N LYS A 67 -9.50 -6.35 -15.31
CA LYS A 67 -9.26 -5.56 -16.52
C LYS A 67 -10.07 -4.27 -16.57
N VAL A 68 -11.31 -4.32 -16.12
CA VAL A 68 -12.19 -3.13 -16.05
C VAL A 68 -11.56 -2.02 -15.20
N MET A 69 -11.04 -2.37 -14.01
CA MET A 69 -10.38 -1.39 -13.14
C MET A 69 -9.05 -0.90 -13.72
N GLN A 70 -8.30 -1.78 -14.37
CA GLN A 70 -7.05 -1.40 -15.05
C GLN A 70 -7.31 -0.42 -16.19
N GLU A 71 -8.30 -0.69 -17.02
CA GLU A 71 -8.73 0.22 -18.12
C GLU A 71 -9.23 1.56 -17.56
N PHE A 72 -10.06 1.55 -16.52
CA PHE A 72 -10.57 2.76 -15.89
C PHE A 72 -9.44 3.67 -15.37
N LEU A 73 -8.38 3.08 -14.80
CA LEU A 73 -7.23 3.80 -14.27
C LEU A 73 -6.10 4.01 -15.30
N SER A 74 -6.27 3.53 -16.53
CA SER A 74 -5.25 3.59 -17.59
C SER A 74 -3.92 2.93 -17.19
N ILE A 75 -4.00 1.77 -16.53
CA ILE A 75 -2.87 0.92 -16.17
C ILE A 75 -3.05 -0.48 -16.76
N ASP A 76 -2.01 -1.27 -16.86
CA ASP A 76 -2.02 -2.62 -17.44
C ASP A 76 -1.69 -3.75 -16.44
N HIS A 77 -1.59 -3.40 -15.17
CA HIS A 77 -1.18 -4.31 -14.09
C HIS A 77 -1.96 -4.05 -12.80
N PRO A 78 -2.06 -5.04 -11.89
CA PRO A 78 -2.51 -4.81 -10.53
C PRO A 78 -1.55 -3.90 -9.76
N CYS A 79 -2.07 -3.24 -8.72
CA CYS A 79 -1.28 -2.45 -7.79
C CYS A 79 -1.22 -3.14 -6.43
N SER A 80 -0.12 -2.98 -5.71
CA SER A 80 -0.01 -3.40 -4.31
C SER A 80 0.23 -2.21 -3.39
N GLY A 81 -0.28 -2.32 -2.18
CA GLY A 81 -0.04 -1.37 -1.10
C GLY A 81 0.29 -2.12 0.18
N GLU A 82 0.96 -1.46 1.10
CA GLU A 82 1.31 -2.01 2.40
C GLU A 82 0.32 -1.53 3.46
N ILE A 83 0.11 -2.33 4.50
CA ILE A 83 -0.84 -2.09 5.59
C ILE A 83 -0.04 -1.87 6.87
N PHE A 84 -0.27 -0.72 7.52
CA PHE A 84 0.32 -0.41 8.82
C PHE A 84 -0.49 -1.01 9.96
N GLU A 85 0.18 -1.39 11.03
CA GLU A 85 -0.45 -1.92 12.24
C GLU A 85 -1.53 -0.98 12.81
N SER A 86 -1.28 0.33 12.80
CA SER A 86 -2.23 1.33 13.30
C SER A 86 -3.56 1.40 12.54
N THR A 87 -3.63 0.80 11.36
CA THR A 87 -4.83 0.79 10.50
C THR A 87 -5.57 -0.55 10.50
N VAL A 88 -5.13 -1.50 11.32
CA VAL A 88 -5.75 -2.83 11.46
C VAL A 88 -6.54 -2.89 12.75
N PHE A 89 -7.79 -3.32 12.65
CA PHE A 89 -8.69 -3.51 13.78
C PHE A 89 -9.17 -4.96 13.78
N ASP A 90 -9.17 -5.58 14.95
CA ASP A 90 -9.74 -6.90 15.13
C ASP A 90 -11.24 -6.79 15.44
N GLU A 91 -12.07 -7.60 14.78
CA GLU A 91 -13.52 -7.75 14.98
C GLU A 91 -14.35 -6.49 14.80
N LYS A 92 -13.99 -5.37 15.41
CA LYS A 92 -14.76 -4.13 15.43
C LYS A 92 -13.87 -2.90 15.35
N ALA A 93 -14.25 -1.95 14.50
CA ALA A 93 -13.68 -0.62 14.47
C ALA A 93 -14.75 0.44 14.70
N GLU A 94 -14.43 1.46 15.49
CA GLU A 94 -15.21 2.69 15.60
C GLU A 94 -14.36 3.85 15.06
N LEU A 95 -14.78 4.43 13.94
CA LEU A 95 -14.05 5.45 13.23
C LEU A 95 -14.87 6.74 13.18
N ASN A 96 -14.21 7.88 13.35
CA ASN A 96 -14.88 9.16 13.21
C ASN A 96 -14.99 9.55 11.75
N LEU A 97 -16.17 9.92 11.31
CA LEU A 97 -16.39 10.38 9.93
C LEU A 97 -15.51 11.58 9.56
N SER A 98 -15.19 12.43 10.55
CA SER A 98 -14.32 13.59 10.38
C SER A 98 -12.86 13.25 9.99
N ASP A 99 -12.44 12.01 10.21
CA ASP A 99 -11.09 11.55 9.88
C ASP A 99 -10.94 11.22 8.38
N PHE A 100 -12.05 11.29 7.63
CA PHE A 100 -12.10 10.95 6.22
C PHE A 100 -12.52 12.15 5.36
N HIS A 101 -11.80 12.41 4.29
CA HIS A 101 -12.24 13.37 3.27
C HIS A 101 -13.35 12.81 2.38
N ARG A 102 -13.24 11.53 2.06
CA ARG A 102 -14.21 10.76 1.31
C ARG A 102 -14.17 9.32 1.80
N ILE A 103 -15.24 8.91 2.44
CA ILE A 103 -15.34 7.55 2.95
C ILE A 103 -15.85 6.60 1.87
N GLY A 104 -15.26 5.43 1.80
CA GLY A 104 -15.72 4.27 1.05
C GLY A 104 -15.51 3.02 1.89
N VAL A 105 -16.38 2.03 1.71
CA VAL A 105 -16.26 0.70 2.32
C VAL A 105 -16.20 -0.32 1.21
N GLU A 106 -15.17 -1.16 1.25
CA GLU A 106 -14.96 -2.27 0.33
C GLU A 106 -14.97 -3.59 1.11
N CYS A 107 -15.64 -4.60 0.58
CA CYS A 107 -15.62 -5.94 1.15
C CYS A 107 -14.58 -6.77 0.39
N GLU A 108 -13.57 -7.23 1.10
CA GLU A 108 -12.46 -8.01 0.51
C GLU A 108 -12.24 -9.31 1.26
N ILE A 109 -11.62 -10.27 0.61
CA ILE A 109 -11.16 -11.51 1.24
C ILE A 109 -9.71 -11.29 1.65
N ALA A 110 -9.44 -11.41 2.94
CA ALA A 110 -8.08 -11.37 3.45
C ALA A 110 -7.54 -12.79 3.71
N ALA A 111 -6.26 -13.00 3.42
CA ALA A 111 -5.54 -14.23 3.74
C ALA A 111 -4.51 -13.95 4.83
N ARG A 112 -4.61 -14.67 5.95
CA ARG A 112 -3.57 -14.67 6.98
C ARG A 112 -2.58 -15.79 6.68
N LEU A 113 -1.31 -15.42 6.53
CA LEU A 113 -0.25 -16.41 6.33
C LEU A 113 0.13 -17.06 7.67
N SER A 114 0.38 -18.37 7.64
CA SER A 114 0.86 -19.16 8.78
C SER A 114 2.38 -19.21 8.86
N ARG A 115 3.07 -18.79 7.81
CA ARG A 115 4.51 -18.69 7.71
C ARG A 115 4.93 -17.63 6.69
N ASP A 116 6.13 -17.14 6.82
CA ASP A 116 6.70 -16.19 5.87
C ASP A 116 6.87 -16.80 4.46
N LEU A 117 6.82 -15.95 3.47
CA LEU A 117 7.15 -16.24 2.08
C LEU A 117 8.41 -15.43 1.72
N PRO A 118 9.61 -15.89 2.09
CA PRO A 118 10.86 -15.17 1.83
C PRO A 118 11.15 -15.11 0.33
N GLU A 119 11.91 -14.10 -0.10
CA GLU A 119 12.34 -14.00 -1.47
C GLU A 119 13.23 -15.19 -1.86
N ILE A 120 12.85 -15.91 -2.90
CA ILE A 120 13.55 -17.11 -3.39
C ILE A 120 14.12 -16.95 -4.81
N GLY A 121 14.13 -15.71 -5.33
CA GLY A 121 14.64 -15.40 -6.67
C GLY A 121 13.74 -15.83 -7.83
N THR A 122 12.61 -16.48 -7.56
CA THR A 122 11.59 -16.88 -8.54
C THR A 122 10.20 -16.57 -8.01
N PRO A 123 9.23 -16.25 -8.88
CA PRO A 123 7.84 -16.05 -8.42
C PRO A 123 7.27 -17.29 -7.72
N TYR A 124 6.52 -17.07 -6.67
CA TYR A 124 5.79 -18.14 -6.00
C TYR A 124 4.66 -18.67 -6.88
N GLY A 125 4.55 -19.99 -6.99
CA GLY A 125 3.42 -20.65 -7.60
C GLY A 125 2.23 -20.77 -6.65
N ARG A 126 1.04 -21.03 -7.23
CA ARG A 126 -0.22 -21.19 -6.47
C ARG A 126 -0.11 -22.21 -5.32
N GLU A 127 0.53 -23.35 -5.57
CA GLU A 127 0.67 -24.41 -4.55
C GLU A 127 1.56 -23.98 -3.39
N ASN A 128 2.65 -23.28 -3.67
CA ASN A 128 3.55 -22.78 -2.64
C ASN A 128 2.84 -21.75 -1.74
N VAL A 129 2.07 -20.84 -2.35
CA VAL A 129 1.30 -19.83 -1.62
C VAL A 129 0.16 -20.50 -0.83
N ALA A 130 -0.59 -21.42 -1.44
CA ALA A 130 -1.68 -22.13 -0.76
C ALA A 130 -1.20 -22.84 0.51
N GLY A 131 -0.02 -23.46 0.48
CA GLY A 131 0.59 -24.09 1.65
C GLY A 131 1.07 -23.12 2.75
N ALA A 132 1.07 -21.81 2.48
CA ALA A 132 1.39 -20.80 3.46
C ALA A 132 0.15 -20.09 4.02
N VAL A 133 -1.03 -20.27 3.44
CA VAL A 133 -2.29 -19.68 3.93
C VAL A 133 -2.73 -20.43 5.18
N GLY A 134 -2.82 -19.70 6.28
CA GLY A 134 -3.31 -20.25 7.56
C GLY A 134 -4.80 -20.05 7.77
N ALA A 135 -5.36 -18.94 7.29
CA ALA A 135 -6.78 -18.64 7.38
C ALA A 135 -7.23 -17.70 6.25
N LEU A 136 -8.51 -17.77 5.91
CA LEU A 136 -9.22 -16.78 5.10
C LEU A 136 -10.22 -16.05 6.00
N MET A 137 -10.33 -14.75 5.81
CA MET A 137 -11.18 -13.87 6.59
C MET A 137 -12.01 -12.99 5.65
#